data_39ce9b87d78f77e9f6cbac6d8bf44bc1
#
_entry.id   39ce9b87d78f77e9f6cbac6d8bf44bc1
#
_cell.length_a   1.000
_cell.length_b   1.000
_cell.length_c   1.000
_cell.angle_alpha   90.00
_cell.angle_beta   90.00
_cell.angle_gamma   90.00
#
_symmetry.space_group_name_H-M   'P 1'
#
loop_
_entity.id
_entity.type
_entity.pdbx_description
1 polymer ?
#
loop_
_entity_poly.entity_id
_entity_poly.type
_entity_poly.pdbx_seq_one_letter_code
_entity_poly.pdbx_strand_id
1 'polypeptide(L)'
;AATNLFGDILSDLGPATTGTIGLAPSANLNPERCFPSLFEPVHGSAPDIYGQNIANPVAMIWSGALMLDFLAGSRPGADGRPDARFRQAHDAIVQAIEVALITGPRTPDLGGNASTQEMGAAIAARVAG
;
A
#
# COMPACT_ATOMS: atom_id res chain seq x y z
N ALA A 1 10.92 -8.49 17.63
CA ALA A 1 9.90 -7.61 18.23
C ALA A 1 10.56 -6.29 18.60
N ALA A 2 9.92 -5.15 18.31
CA ALA A 2 10.35 -3.83 18.71
C ALA A 2 9.22 -3.14 19.50
N THR A 3 9.58 -2.20 20.38
CA THR A 3 8.60 -1.34 21.02
C THR A 3 8.00 -0.39 19.98
N ASN A 4 6.85 0.21 20.27
CA ASN A 4 6.18 1.13 19.36
C ASN A 4 7.13 2.22 18.85
N LEU A 5 7.85 2.90 19.75
CA LEU A 5 8.82 3.92 19.39
C LEU A 5 9.93 3.42 18.45
N PHE A 6 10.55 2.28 18.75
CA PHE A 6 11.62 1.74 17.91
C PHE A 6 11.08 1.08 16.64
N GLY A 7 9.86 0.55 16.69
CA GLY A 7 9.16 0.02 15.51
C GLY A 7 8.93 1.10 14.48
N ASP A 8 8.42 2.25 14.90
CA ASP A 8 8.17 3.41 14.02
C ASP A 8 9.47 3.94 13.42
N ILE A 9 10.53 4.13 14.24
CA ILE A 9 11.83 4.58 13.73
C ILE A 9 12.38 3.61 12.66
N LEU A 10 12.30 2.30 12.90
CA LEU A 10 12.83 1.31 11.97
C LEU A 10 11.99 1.17 10.70
N SER A 11 10.66 1.29 10.81
CA SER A 11 9.77 1.24 9.63
C SER A 11 9.94 2.44 8.71
N ASP A 12 10.29 3.61 9.27
CA ASP A 12 10.55 4.82 8.48
C ASP A 12 11.96 4.83 7.90
N LEU A 13 12.94 4.32 8.65
CA LEU A 13 14.34 4.30 8.22
C LEU A 13 14.57 3.45 6.97
N GLY A 14 13.89 2.31 6.85
CA GLY A 14 13.98 1.46 5.67
C GLY A 14 13.64 2.20 4.38
N PRO A 15 12.40 2.70 4.23
CA PRO A 15 11.99 3.49 3.06
C PRO A 15 12.80 4.77 2.86
N ALA A 16 13.21 5.45 3.94
CA ALA A 16 14.02 6.67 3.85
C ALA A 16 15.39 6.42 3.23
N THR A 17 16.06 5.31 3.59
CA THR A 17 17.38 4.96 3.03
C THR A 17 17.33 4.58 1.56
N THR A 18 16.20 4.08 1.07
CA THR A 18 15.99 3.72 -0.33
C THR A 18 15.31 4.81 -1.16
N GLY A 19 14.94 5.94 -0.55
CA GLY A 19 14.22 7.03 -1.21
C GLY A 19 12.77 6.67 -1.59
N THR A 20 12.19 5.67 -0.93
CA THR A 20 10.87 5.11 -1.29
C THR A 20 9.76 5.42 -0.28
N ILE A 21 9.92 6.45 0.53
CA ILE A 21 8.93 6.79 1.57
C ILE A 21 7.52 7.04 1.01
N GLY A 22 7.42 7.58 -0.19
CA GLY A 22 6.16 7.79 -0.91
C GLY A 22 5.53 6.50 -1.48
N LEU A 23 6.27 5.39 -1.45
CA LEU A 23 5.83 4.08 -1.96
C LEU A 23 5.53 3.08 -0.84
N ALA A 24 6.07 3.30 0.36
CA ALA A 24 6.07 2.32 1.42
C ALA A 24 4.70 2.19 2.10
N PRO A 25 4.11 0.98 2.10
CA PRO A 25 2.94 0.66 2.91
C PRO A 25 3.35 0.35 4.34
N SER A 26 2.43 0.47 5.28
CA SER A 26 2.60 0.08 6.67
C SER A 26 1.36 -0.60 7.23
N ALA A 27 1.53 -1.32 8.35
CA ALA A 27 0.43 -1.90 9.09
C ALA A 27 0.78 -2.07 10.57
N ASN A 28 -0.18 -1.75 11.42
CA ASN A 28 -0.19 -2.11 12.83
C ASN A 28 -1.13 -3.30 13.02
N LEU A 29 -0.58 -4.49 13.13
CA LEU A 29 -1.34 -5.73 13.13
C LEU A 29 -1.66 -6.20 14.55
N ASN A 30 -2.90 -6.65 14.77
CA ASN A 30 -3.26 -7.50 15.91
C ASN A 30 -3.39 -8.94 15.44
N PRO A 31 -2.35 -9.79 15.64
CA PRO A 31 -2.36 -11.17 15.14
C PRO A 31 -3.45 -12.02 15.80
N GLU A 32 -3.78 -11.76 17.05
CA GLU A 32 -4.83 -12.45 17.82
C GLU A 32 -6.24 -12.02 17.39
N ARG A 33 -6.35 -10.91 16.64
CA ARG A 33 -7.60 -10.38 16.09
C ARG A 33 -8.70 -10.07 17.11
N CYS A 34 -8.34 -9.87 18.36
CA CYS A 34 -9.27 -9.39 19.40
C CYS A 34 -9.53 -7.87 19.30
N PHE A 35 -8.66 -7.13 18.59
CA PHE A 35 -8.78 -5.71 18.32
C PHE A 35 -8.58 -5.43 16.82
N PRO A 36 -9.03 -4.26 16.32
CA PRO A 36 -8.79 -3.85 14.94
C PRO A 36 -7.29 -3.77 14.61
N SER A 37 -6.94 -4.10 13.38
CA SER A 37 -5.64 -3.76 12.78
C SER A 37 -5.78 -2.49 11.95
N LEU A 38 -4.69 -1.72 11.82
CA LEU A 38 -4.62 -0.50 11.03
C LEU A 38 -3.68 -0.72 9.85
N PHE A 39 -4.06 -0.21 8.68
CA PHE A 39 -3.26 -0.24 7.46
C PHE A 39 -3.18 1.17 6.91
N GLU A 40 -1.99 1.70 6.75
CA GLU A 40 -1.75 3.06 6.33
C GLU A 40 -0.41 3.18 5.59
N PRO A 41 -0.20 4.21 4.76
CA PRO A 41 1.13 4.49 4.24
C PRO A 41 2.06 4.95 5.36
N VAL A 42 3.36 4.72 5.18
CA VAL A 42 4.41 5.22 6.12
C VAL A 42 4.41 6.75 6.18
N HIS A 43 4.20 7.42 5.03
CA HIS A 43 4.17 8.88 4.98
C HIS A 43 2.91 9.47 5.65
N GLY A 44 3.03 10.71 6.13
CA GLY A 44 1.91 11.46 6.72
C GLY A 44 0.97 12.10 5.70
N SER A 45 0.17 13.06 6.17
CA SER A 45 -0.90 13.72 5.39
C SER A 45 -0.42 14.71 4.33
N ALA A 46 0.87 15.09 4.32
CA ALA A 46 1.49 16.00 3.37
C ALA A 46 0.68 17.28 3.09
N PRO A 47 0.44 18.13 4.12
CA PRO A 47 -0.44 19.29 4.00
C PRO A 47 0.00 20.28 2.93
N ASP A 48 1.30 20.36 2.64
CA ASP A 48 1.88 21.28 1.66
C ASP A 48 1.41 21.03 0.22
N ILE A 49 1.00 19.80 -0.08
CA ILE A 49 0.53 19.41 -1.42
C ILE A 49 -0.97 19.06 -1.46
N TYR A 50 -1.67 19.33 -0.36
CA TYR A 50 -3.11 19.07 -0.27
C TYR A 50 -3.88 19.80 -1.37
N GLY A 51 -4.78 19.09 -2.05
CA GLY A 51 -5.61 19.64 -3.12
C GLY A 51 -4.91 19.83 -4.45
N GLN A 52 -3.60 19.62 -4.56
CA GLN A 52 -2.83 19.84 -5.79
C GLN A 52 -2.86 18.65 -6.75
N ASN A 53 -3.43 17.51 -6.35
CA ASN A 53 -3.52 16.28 -7.17
C ASN A 53 -2.16 15.78 -7.67
N ILE A 54 -1.09 15.92 -6.86
CA ILE A 54 0.27 15.50 -7.21
C ILE A 54 0.86 14.44 -6.25
N ALA A 55 0.14 14.08 -5.20
CA ALA A 55 0.57 13.04 -4.25
C ALA A 55 0.62 11.67 -4.93
N ASN A 56 1.64 10.88 -4.58
CA ASN A 56 1.77 9.51 -5.06
C ASN A 56 0.76 8.59 -4.34
N PRO A 57 -0.13 7.89 -5.06
CA PRO A 57 -1.15 7.05 -4.43
C PRO A 57 -0.67 5.63 -4.11
N VAL A 58 0.54 5.24 -4.51
CA VAL A 58 1.02 3.85 -4.43
C VAL A 58 1.02 3.32 -3.02
N ALA A 59 1.56 4.05 -2.04
CA ALA A 59 1.65 3.61 -0.66
C ALA A 59 0.25 3.28 -0.07
N MET A 60 -0.75 4.11 -0.36
CA MET A 60 -2.13 3.87 0.09
C MET A 60 -2.75 2.65 -0.59
N ILE A 61 -2.57 2.50 -1.91
CA ILE A 61 -3.09 1.35 -2.67
C ILE A 61 -2.43 0.06 -2.18
N TRP A 62 -1.12 0.09 -1.93
CA TRP A 62 -0.37 -1.06 -1.41
C TRP A 62 -0.76 -1.39 0.02
N SER A 63 -1.02 -0.41 0.88
CA SER A 63 -1.57 -0.65 2.23
C SER A 63 -2.92 -1.37 2.16
N GLY A 64 -3.77 -1.04 1.19
CA GLY A 64 -4.99 -1.78 0.89
C GLY A 64 -4.72 -3.24 0.48
N ALA A 65 -3.69 -3.49 -0.32
CA ALA A 65 -3.29 -4.86 -0.67
C ALA A 65 -2.83 -5.66 0.56
N LEU A 66 -2.01 -5.07 1.45
CA LEU A 66 -1.61 -5.69 2.71
C LEU A 66 -2.82 -6.04 3.60
N MET A 67 -3.83 -5.17 3.63
CA MET A 67 -5.08 -5.43 4.35
C MET A 67 -5.79 -6.67 3.78
N LEU A 68 -5.86 -6.81 2.46
CA LEU A 68 -6.47 -7.98 1.81
C LEU A 68 -5.71 -9.26 2.15
N ASP A 69 -4.39 -9.24 2.13
CA ASP A 69 -3.56 -10.37 2.53
C ASP A 69 -3.80 -10.80 3.99
N PHE A 70 -3.86 -9.84 4.90
CA PHE A 70 -4.17 -10.11 6.30
C PHE A 70 -5.59 -10.69 6.48
N LEU A 71 -6.57 -10.19 5.71
CA LEU A 71 -7.94 -10.69 5.72
C LEU A 71 -8.05 -12.10 5.13
N ALA A 72 -7.22 -12.46 4.15
CA ALA A 72 -7.17 -13.82 3.60
C ALA A 72 -6.93 -14.88 4.69
N GLY A 73 -6.05 -14.57 5.65
CA GLY A 73 -5.79 -15.45 6.79
C GLY A 73 -6.86 -15.43 7.89
N SER A 74 -7.83 -14.49 7.85
CA SER A 74 -8.82 -14.29 8.91
C SER A 74 -10.23 -14.71 8.56
N ARG A 75 -10.56 -14.79 7.28
CA ARG A 75 -11.89 -15.15 6.82
C ARG A 75 -11.84 -16.50 6.12
N PRO A 76 -12.36 -17.57 6.73
CA PRO A 76 -12.47 -18.84 6.05
C PRO A 76 -13.44 -18.71 4.87
N GLY A 77 -13.07 -19.30 3.75
CA GLY A 77 -13.98 -19.56 2.65
C GLY A 77 -15.07 -20.57 3.05
N ALA A 78 -15.98 -20.86 2.15
CA ALA A 78 -17.06 -21.82 2.38
C ALA A 78 -16.56 -23.24 2.71
N ASP A 79 -15.32 -23.55 2.38
CA ASP A 79 -14.63 -24.82 2.64
C ASP A 79 -13.81 -24.83 3.94
N GLY A 80 -13.88 -23.77 4.74
CA GLY A 80 -13.12 -23.61 5.98
C GLY A 80 -11.63 -23.25 5.79
N ARG A 81 -11.17 -23.08 4.53
CA ARG A 81 -9.81 -22.63 4.19
C ARG A 81 -9.73 -21.12 4.08
N PRO A 82 -8.53 -20.51 4.14
CA PRO A 82 -8.36 -19.10 3.84
C PRO A 82 -9.03 -18.73 2.51
N ASP A 83 -9.79 -17.64 2.47
CA ASP A 83 -10.48 -17.22 1.24
C ASP A 83 -9.47 -16.76 0.19
N ALA A 84 -9.29 -17.58 -0.83
CA ALA A 84 -8.33 -17.35 -1.91
C ALA A 84 -8.59 -16.06 -2.70
N ARG A 85 -9.81 -15.53 -2.70
CA ARG A 85 -10.16 -14.30 -3.40
C ARG A 85 -9.41 -13.09 -2.84
N PHE A 86 -9.21 -13.03 -1.52
CA PHE A 86 -8.43 -11.95 -0.89
C PHE A 86 -6.96 -12.00 -1.30
N ARG A 87 -6.37 -13.21 -1.35
CA ARG A 87 -4.99 -13.39 -1.80
C ARG A 87 -4.83 -13.03 -3.28
N GLN A 88 -5.74 -13.48 -4.13
CA GLN A 88 -5.74 -13.15 -5.55
C GLN A 88 -5.86 -11.64 -5.78
N ALA A 89 -6.71 -10.94 -5.01
CA ALA A 89 -6.84 -9.49 -5.09
C ALA A 89 -5.56 -8.77 -4.63
N HIS A 90 -4.92 -9.24 -3.54
CA HIS A 90 -3.61 -8.75 -3.12
C HIS A 90 -2.59 -8.87 -4.25
N ASP A 91 -2.42 -10.07 -4.80
CA ASP A 91 -1.42 -10.37 -5.82
C ASP A 91 -1.66 -9.53 -7.10
N ALA A 92 -2.91 -9.38 -7.51
CA ALA A 92 -3.28 -8.54 -8.66
C ALA A 92 -2.92 -7.07 -8.45
N ILE A 93 -3.18 -6.52 -7.25
CA ILE A 93 -2.84 -5.12 -6.93
C ILE A 93 -1.33 -4.94 -6.89
N VAL A 94 -0.57 -5.82 -6.24
CA VAL A 94 0.88 -5.74 -6.17
C VAL A 94 1.50 -5.81 -7.56
N GLN A 95 1.06 -6.75 -8.38
CA GLN A 95 1.52 -6.85 -9.77
C GLN A 95 1.18 -5.60 -10.59
N ALA A 96 -0.02 -5.04 -10.42
CA ALA A 96 -0.41 -3.81 -11.10
C ALA A 96 0.47 -2.61 -10.70
N ILE A 97 0.83 -2.50 -9.41
CA ILE A 97 1.77 -1.50 -8.90
C ILE A 97 3.16 -1.67 -9.55
N GLU A 98 3.71 -2.88 -9.54
CA GLU A 98 5.02 -3.17 -10.13
C GLU A 98 5.09 -2.75 -11.60
N VAL A 99 4.10 -3.15 -12.39
CA VAL A 99 4.02 -2.79 -13.81
C VAL A 99 3.84 -1.28 -13.99
N ALA A 100 3.01 -0.63 -13.16
CA ALA A 100 2.80 0.81 -13.23
C ALA A 100 4.09 1.60 -12.92
N LEU A 101 4.89 1.16 -11.96
CA LEU A 101 6.17 1.79 -11.61
C LEU A 101 7.21 1.66 -12.72
N ILE A 102 7.17 0.58 -13.52
CA ILE A 102 8.12 0.36 -14.63
C ILE A 102 7.69 1.13 -15.88
N THR A 103 6.43 1.04 -16.26
CA THR A 103 5.92 1.48 -17.57
C THR A 103 4.84 2.55 -17.52
N GLY A 104 4.32 2.86 -16.33
CA GLY A 104 3.21 3.78 -16.14
C GLY A 104 3.61 5.25 -15.97
N PRO A 105 2.60 6.11 -15.74
CA PRO A 105 2.84 7.50 -15.41
C PRO A 105 3.55 7.62 -14.05
N ARG A 106 4.41 8.63 -13.90
CA ARG A 106 5.16 8.87 -12.67
C ARG A 106 4.77 10.20 -12.05
N THR A 107 4.50 10.21 -10.77
CA THR A 107 4.26 11.42 -9.97
C THR A 107 5.55 12.20 -9.75
N PRO A 108 5.49 13.48 -9.31
CA PRO A 108 6.67 14.34 -9.14
C PRO A 108 7.74 13.77 -8.21
N ASP A 109 7.37 13.06 -7.16
CA ASP A 109 8.31 12.36 -6.25
C ASP A 109 9.11 11.24 -6.94
N LEU A 110 8.59 10.70 -8.04
CA LEU A 110 9.26 9.71 -8.90
C LEU A 110 9.93 10.35 -10.13
N GLY A 111 10.07 11.67 -10.14
CA GLY A 111 10.70 12.42 -11.23
C GLY A 111 9.81 12.58 -12.48
N GLY A 112 8.51 12.38 -12.36
CA GLY A 112 7.53 12.58 -13.42
C GLY A 112 6.70 13.85 -13.24
N ASN A 113 5.59 13.92 -13.96
CA ASN A 113 4.63 15.02 -13.91
C ASN A 113 3.17 14.54 -13.89
N ALA A 114 2.97 13.26 -13.67
CA ALA A 114 1.63 12.67 -13.59
C ALA A 114 0.92 13.11 -12.29
N SER A 115 -0.38 13.25 -12.40
CA SER A 115 -1.25 13.49 -11.25
C SER A 115 -1.49 12.21 -10.44
N THR A 116 -1.97 12.38 -9.21
CA THR A 116 -2.47 11.30 -8.36
C THR A 116 -3.52 10.47 -9.08
N GLN A 117 -4.46 11.15 -9.78
CA GLN A 117 -5.54 10.49 -10.51
C GLN A 117 -5.04 9.67 -11.70
N GLU A 118 -4.11 10.18 -12.49
CA GLU A 118 -3.55 9.46 -13.64
C GLU A 118 -2.81 8.20 -13.20
N MET A 119 -1.99 8.29 -12.15
CA MET A 119 -1.29 7.13 -11.61
C MET A 119 -2.25 6.12 -11.00
N GLY A 120 -3.23 6.57 -10.21
CA GLY A 120 -4.26 5.70 -9.63
C GLY A 120 -5.09 4.99 -10.69
N ALA A 121 -5.52 5.71 -11.75
CA ALA A 121 -6.26 5.13 -12.87
C ALA A 121 -5.42 4.10 -13.64
N ALA A 122 -4.11 4.36 -13.84
CA ALA A 122 -3.22 3.42 -14.50
C ALA A 122 -3.05 2.11 -13.72
N ILE A 123 -3.01 2.16 -12.39
CA ILE A 123 -2.98 0.96 -11.54
C ILE A 123 -4.33 0.24 -11.61
N ALA A 124 -5.43 0.97 -11.44
CA ALA A 124 -6.79 0.39 -11.48
C ALA A 124 -7.10 -0.34 -12.80
N ALA A 125 -6.69 0.25 -13.93
CA ALA A 125 -6.87 -0.37 -15.24
C ALA A 125 -6.13 -1.71 -15.36
N ARG A 126 -4.98 -1.86 -14.72
CA ARG A 126 -4.21 -3.13 -14.73
C ARG A 126 -4.79 -4.19 -13.79
N VAL A 127 -5.44 -3.78 -12.71
CA VAL A 127 -6.14 -4.72 -11.81
C VAL A 127 -7.39 -5.28 -12.46
N ALA A 128 -8.06 -4.47 -13.29
CA ALA A 128 -9.29 -4.86 -13.98
C ALA A 128 -9.07 -5.80 -15.18
N GLY A 129 -7.82 -5.96 -15.63
CA GLY A 129 -7.42 -6.88 -16.70
C GLY A 129 -7.36 -6.26 -18.01
#